data_7e5f331ca7c1b4a382f0d5444ae6a192
#
_entry.id   7e5f331ca7c1b4a382f0d5444ae6a192
#
_cell.length_a   1.000
_cell.length_b   1.000
_cell.length_c   1.000
_cell.angle_alpha   90.00
_cell.angle_beta   90.00
_cell.angle_gamma   90.00
#
_symmetry.space_group_name_H-M   'P 1'
#
loop_
_entity.id
_entity.type
_entity.pdbx_description
1 polymer ?
#
loop_
_entity_poly.entity_id
_entity_poly.type
_entity_poly.pdbx_seq_one_letter_code
_entity_poly.pdbx_strand_id
1 'polypeptide(L)'
;IKVVDVSYYQKDIDWEKFKNESDCYGVILRLGYYETLDKKFISNLNELKRLNIPYGIYLFSYSTTLTGAKKEANFTNNMISTYNITPTLGIYYDIESWNAKNSSSNEISKDMYNKIVEEYINTVNNYNGGKYKVKVYSGRWYAMNKLGQVAKNHVDWVAEYNSTCKYDGAYSMWQYTSKGSIPGIEGNVDISYIM
;
A
#
# COMPACT_ATOMS: atom_id res chain seq x y z
N ILE A 1 3.40 11.80 -12.83
CA ILE A 1 3.85 10.41 -13.07
C ILE A 1 2.77 9.48 -12.58
N LYS A 2 2.30 8.54 -13.44
CA LYS A 2 1.28 7.56 -13.07
C LYS A 2 1.88 6.27 -12.54
N VAL A 3 1.23 5.69 -11.56
CA VAL A 3 1.45 4.31 -11.09
C VAL A 3 0.11 3.63 -10.88
N VAL A 4 0.09 2.32 -10.99
CA VAL A 4 -1.08 1.49 -10.65
C VAL A 4 -0.82 0.70 -9.40
N ASP A 5 -1.86 0.35 -8.66
CA ASP A 5 -1.73 -0.64 -7.61
C ASP A 5 -2.59 -1.86 -7.90
N VAL A 6 -2.04 -3.03 -7.65
CA VAL A 6 -2.62 -4.30 -8.04
C VAL A 6 -2.48 -5.37 -6.95
N SER A 7 -3.41 -6.28 -6.96
CA SER A 7 -3.46 -7.45 -6.10
C SER A 7 -3.96 -8.67 -6.90
N TYR A 8 -4.27 -9.76 -6.23
CA TYR A 8 -4.88 -10.92 -6.88
C TYR A 8 -6.22 -10.61 -7.57
N TYR A 9 -6.88 -9.52 -7.21
CA TYR A 9 -8.15 -9.10 -7.82
C TYR A 9 -8.02 -8.75 -9.31
N GLN A 10 -6.84 -8.29 -9.74
CA GLN A 10 -6.57 -8.03 -11.15
C GLN A 10 -6.24 -9.30 -11.95
N LYS A 11 -6.30 -10.48 -11.30
CA LYS A 11 -6.07 -11.79 -11.93
C LYS A 11 -4.71 -11.90 -12.63
N ASP A 12 -4.68 -12.45 -13.83
CA ASP A 12 -3.47 -12.52 -14.64
C ASP A 12 -3.30 -11.22 -15.43
N ILE A 13 -2.11 -10.65 -15.35
CA ILE A 13 -1.75 -9.39 -16.00
C ILE A 13 -0.75 -9.67 -17.11
N ASP A 14 -1.01 -9.13 -18.29
CA ASP A 14 -0.06 -9.12 -19.39
C ASP A 14 0.96 -7.99 -19.17
N TRP A 15 2.04 -8.32 -18.46
CA TRP A 15 3.08 -7.36 -18.09
C TRP A 15 3.91 -6.85 -19.27
N GLU A 16 4.03 -7.64 -20.35
CA GLU A 16 4.64 -7.17 -21.61
C GLU A 16 3.80 -6.06 -22.24
N LYS A 17 2.50 -6.29 -22.34
CA LYS A 17 1.56 -5.28 -22.84
C LYS A 17 1.52 -4.05 -21.95
N PHE A 18 1.48 -4.25 -20.61
CA PHE A 18 1.58 -3.15 -19.65
C PHE A 18 2.82 -2.30 -19.93
N LYS A 19 4.00 -2.91 -20.02
CA LYS A 19 5.25 -2.20 -20.22
C LYS A 19 5.31 -1.44 -21.55
N ASN A 20 4.80 -2.04 -22.60
CA ASN A 20 4.96 -1.50 -23.96
C ASN A 20 3.89 -0.48 -24.35
N GLU A 21 2.69 -0.57 -23.75
CA GLU A 21 1.53 0.20 -24.22
C GLU A 21 0.95 1.14 -23.14
N SER A 22 1.31 0.98 -21.86
CA SER A 22 0.81 1.89 -20.82
C SER A 22 1.71 3.12 -20.66
N ASP A 23 1.13 4.20 -20.13
CA ASP A 23 1.83 5.41 -19.72
C ASP A 23 2.21 5.38 -18.22
N CYS A 24 2.14 4.21 -17.59
CA CYS A 24 2.47 4.04 -16.19
C CYS A 24 3.96 3.85 -15.97
N TYR A 25 4.50 4.58 -15.01
CA TYR A 25 5.90 4.49 -14.61
C TYR A 25 6.22 3.20 -13.84
N GLY A 26 5.27 2.73 -13.03
CA GLY A 26 5.51 1.58 -12.17
C GLY A 26 4.25 1.08 -11.48
N VAL A 27 4.45 0.19 -10.53
CA VAL A 27 3.38 -0.59 -9.91
C VAL A 27 3.59 -0.66 -8.40
N ILE A 28 2.50 -0.55 -7.62
CA ILE A 28 2.51 -0.89 -6.20
C ILE A 28 1.82 -2.25 -6.04
N LEU A 29 2.56 -3.28 -5.64
CA LEU A 29 2.03 -4.63 -5.46
C LEU A 29 1.48 -4.83 -4.05
N ARG A 30 0.29 -5.41 -3.92
CA ARG A 30 -0.13 -5.91 -2.62
C ARG A 30 0.76 -7.07 -2.19
N LEU A 31 1.53 -6.87 -1.11
CA LEU A 31 2.31 -7.93 -0.49
C LEU A 31 1.38 -8.99 0.11
N GLY A 32 0.33 -8.54 0.78
CA GLY A 32 -0.64 -9.39 1.43
C GLY A 32 -1.52 -8.61 2.39
N TYR A 33 -2.10 -9.33 3.30
CA TYR A 33 -2.93 -8.79 4.37
C TYR A 33 -2.62 -9.53 5.68
N TYR A 34 -2.43 -8.79 6.75
CA TYR A 34 -1.96 -9.32 8.03
C TYR A 34 -0.68 -10.16 7.83
N GLU A 35 -0.69 -11.46 8.07
CA GLU A 35 0.42 -12.40 7.88
C GLU A 35 0.17 -13.36 6.69
N THR A 36 -0.66 -12.96 5.73
CA THR A 36 -1.02 -13.80 4.57
C THR A 36 -0.52 -13.16 3.28
N LEU A 37 0.32 -13.87 2.54
CA LEU A 37 0.83 -13.43 1.25
C LEU A 37 -0.30 -13.37 0.19
N ASP A 38 -0.32 -12.31 -0.62
CA ASP A 38 -1.23 -12.21 -1.76
C ASP A 38 -0.93 -13.32 -2.78
N LYS A 39 -2.00 -13.96 -3.28
CA LYS A 39 -1.88 -15.13 -4.17
C LYS A 39 -1.16 -14.86 -5.48
N LYS A 40 -1.14 -13.61 -5.94
CA LYS A 40 -0.48 -13.19 -7.18
C LYS A 40 0.84 -12.44 -6.94
N PHE A 41 1.20 -12.21 -5.68
CA PHE A 41 2.38 -11.41 -5.36
C PHE A 41 3.66 -11.93 -6.02
N ILE A 42 3.96 -13.21 -5.85
CA ILE A 42 5.22 -13.80 -6.35
C ILE A 42 5.27 -13.77 -7.88
N SER A 43 4.20 -14.17 -8.55
CA SER A 43 4.14 -14.16 -10.02
C SER A 43 4.30 -12.74 -10.57
N ASN A 44 3.59 -11.77 -9.99
CA ASN A 44 3.70 -10.37 -10.39
C ASN A 44 5.11 -9.81 -10.10
N LEU A 45 5.66 -10.05 -8.92
CA LEU A 45 7.01 -9.61 -8.56
C LEU A 45 8.07 -10.12 -9.56
N ASN A 46 8.00 -11.40 -9.93
CA ASN A 46 8.94 -12.00 -10.87
C ASN A 46 8.86 -11.33 -12.25
N GLU A 47 7.67 -11.04 -12.74
CA GLU A 47 7.49 -10.35 -14.01
C GLU A 47 7.98 -8.90 -13.96
N LEU A 48 7.69 -8.16 -12.88
CA LEU A 48 8.20 -6.79 -12.73
C LEU A 48 9.72 -6.76 -12.71
N LYS A 49 10.35 -7.72 -12.02
CA LYS A 49 11.82 -7.85 -12.02
C LYS A 49 12.36 -8.20 -13.40
N ARG A 50 11.76 -9.20 -14.07
CA ARG A 50 12.17 -9.63 -15.41
C ARG A 50 12.12 -8.48 -16.43
N LEU A 51 11.09 -7.67 -16.33
CA LEU A 51 10.84 -6.54 -17.24
C LEU A 51 11.48 -5.22 -16.79
N ASN A 52 12.16 -5.20 -15.64
CA ASN A 52 12.71 -3.98 -15.03
C ASN A 52 11.65 -2.86 -14.88
N ILE A 53 10.46 -3.22 -14.43
CA ILE A 53 9.40 -2.27 -14.09
C ILE A 53 9.61 -1.82 -12.64
N PRO A 54 9.70 -0.50 -12.36
CA PRO A 54 9.80 0.01 -11.00
C PRO A 54 8.59 -0.40 -10.16
N TYR A 55 8.82 -0.80 -8.90
CA TYR A 55 7.72 -1.20 -8.05
C TYR A 55 7.90 -0.79 -6.58
N GLY A 56 6.77 -0.68 -5.91
CA GLY A 56 6.63 -0.63 -4.47
C GLY A 56 5.76 -1.80 -3.98
N ILE A 57 5.56 -1.86 -2.68
CA ILE A 57 4.68 -2.86 -2.05
C ILE A 57 3.75 -2.21 -1.04
N TYR A 58 2.59 -2.81 -0.79
CA TYR A 58 1.75 -2.44 0.34
C TYR A 58 1.23 -3.68 1.08
N LEU A 59 1.08 -3.55 2.40
CA LEU A 59 0.44 -4.54 3.26
C LEU A 59 -0.88 -3.98 3.77
N PHE A 60 -1.96 -4.69 3.50
CA PHE A 60 -3.29 -4.36 4.02
C PHE A 60 -3.36 -4.75 5.51
N SER A 61 -3.55 -3.78 6.38
CA SER A 61 -3.57 -4.00 7.82
C SER A 61 -4.90 -4.51 8.33
N TYR A 62 -4.84 -5.55 9.16
CA TYR A 62 -5.95 -6.00 10.01
C TYR A 62 -5.66 -5.80 11.50
N SER A 63 -4.58 -5.12 11.83
CA SER A 63 -4.17 -4.96 13.21
C SER A 63 -5.05 -3.99 13.97
N THR A 64 -5.46 -4.41 15.15
CA THR A 64 -6.20 -3.60 16.13
C THR A 64 -5.39 -3.37 17.40
N THR A 65 -4.18 -3.93 17.48
CA THR A 65 -3.29 -3.92 18.65
C THR A 65 -1.84 -3.70 18.23
N LEU A 66 -1.02 -3.28 19.19
CA LEU A 66 0.42 -3.13 18.99
C LEU A 66 1.09 -4.47 18.61
N THR A 67 0.69 -5.55 19.27
CA THR A 67 1.19 -6.91 18.96
C THR A 67 0.84 -7.31 17.52
N GLY A 68 -0.35 -7.00 17.06
CA GLY A 68 -0.77 -7.26 15.68
C GLY A 68 0.07 -6.47 14.69
N ALA A 69 0.30 -5.18 14.93
CA ALA A 69 1.14 -4.35 14.08
C ALA A 69 2.58 -4.88 13.98
N LYS A 70 3.13 -5.36 15.10
CA LYS A 70 4.46 -5.99 15.12
C LYS A 70 4.52 -7.28 14.31
N LYS A 71 3.48 -8.11 14.36
CA LYS A 71 3.38 -9.31 13.53
C LYS A 71 3.34 -8.95 12.04
N GLU A 72 2.54 -7.96 11.66
CA GLU A 72 2.47 -7.46 10.28
C GLU A 72 3.81 -6.91 9.80
N ALA A 73 4.52 -6.15 10.63
CA ALA A 73 5.85 -5.63 10.31
C ALA A 73 6.88 -6.76 10.13
N ASN A 74 6.89 -7.74 11.03
CA ASN A 74 7.78 -8.90 10.93
C ASN A 74 7.47 -9.74 9.69
N PHE A 75 6.19 -9.92 9.37
CA PHE A 75 5.78 -10.56 8.12
C PHE A 75 6.34 -9.83 6.90
N THR A 76 6.20 -8.50 6.85
CA THR A 76 6.75 -7.68 5.77
C THR A 76 8.27 -7.87 5.65
N ASN A 77 9.00 -7.81 6.75
CA ASN A 77 10.46 -8.00 6.77
C ASN A 77 10.87 -9.39 6.30
N ASN A 78 10.16 -10.43 6.73
CA ASN A 78 10.39 -11.80 6.30
C ASN A 78 10.18 -11.98 4.78
N MET A 79 9.14 -11.37 4.23
CA MET A 79 8.87 -11.43 2.80
C MET A 79 9.93 -10.66 1.99
N ILE A 80 10.35 -9.49 2.47
CA ILE A 80 11.45 -8.72 1.85
C ILE A 80 12.71 -9.58 1.73
N SER A 81 13.09 -10.26 2.81
CA SER A 81 14.24 -11.16 2.84
C SER A 81 14.03 -12.38 1.93
N THR A 82 12.92 -13.09 2.09
CA THR A 82 12.66 -14.37 1.40
C THR A 82 12.64 -14.22 -0.12
N TYR A 83 12.03 -13.14 -0.62
CA TYR A 83 11.84 -12.92 -2.05
C TYR A 83 12.77 -11.86 -2.64
N ASN A 84 13.75 -11.40 -1.86
CA ASN A 84 14.69 -10.36 -2.29
C ASN A 84 13.96 -9.15 -2.89
N ILE A 85 13.04 -8.58 -2.14
CA ILE A 85 12.19 -7.47 -2.58
C ILE A 85 12.99 -6.17 -2.51
N THR A 86 13.01 -5.42 -3.60
CA THR A 86 13.70 -4.13 -3.71
C THR A 86 12.72 -3.02 -4.14
N PRO A 87 11.83 -2.57 -3.23
CA PRO A 87 10.68 -1.72 -3.57
C PRO A 87 11.10 -0.25 -3.72
N THR A 88 11.58 0.12 -4.90
CA THR A 88 12.06 1.49 -5.18
C THR A 88 10.99 2.56 -5.08
N LEU A 89 9.71 2.19 -5.22
CA LEU A 89 8.57 3.09 -5.05
C LEU A 89 8.05 3.15 -3.62
N GLY A 90 8.69 2.43 -2.68
CA GLY A 90 8.36 2.46 -1.26
C GLY A 90 7.59 1.25 -0.75
N ILE A 91 7.41 1.27 0.56
CA ILE A 91 6.65 0.27 1.34
C ILE A 91 5.52 1.02 2.02
N TYR A 92 4.28 0.59 1.81
CA TYR A 92 3.12 1.28 2.36
C TYR A 92 2.34 0.37 3.30
N TYR A 93 1.99 0.93 4.45
CA TYR A 93 1.10 0.32 5.42
C TYR A 93 -0.31 0.83 5.16
N ASP A 94 -1.17 -0.03 4.68
CA ASP A 94 -2.52 0.31 4.23
C ASP A 94 -3.49 0.26 5.40
N ILE A 95 -3.90 1.44 5.86
CA ILE A 95 -4.82 1.66 6.98
C ILE A 95 -6.13 2.20 6.48
N GLU A 96 -7.15 1.36 6.51
CA GLU A 96 -8.50 1.72 6.10
C GLU A 96 -9.58 0.93 6.84
N SER A 97 -10.84 1.27 6.62
CA SER A 97 -11.97 0.56 7.23
C SER A 97 -12.23 -0.76 6.53
N TRP A 98 -11.62 -1.83 7.01
CA TRP A 98 -11.83 -3.18 6.45
C TRP A 98 -13.01 -3.93 7.06
N ASN A 99 -13.54 -3.48 8.19
CA ASN A 99 -14.56 -4.21 8.97
C ASN A 99 -15.72 -3.33 9.44
N ALA A 100 -16.19 -2.44 8.60
CA ALA A 100 -17.32 -1.56 8.90
C ALA A 100 -18.62 -2.33 9.25
N LYS A 101 -18.72 -3.61 8.90
CA LYS A 101 -19.92 -4.44 9.15
C LYS A 101 -19.83 -5.30 10.41
N ASN A 102 -18.63 -5.58 10.93
CA ASN A 102 -18.42 -6.49 12.05
C ASN A 102 -17.80 -5.83 13.29
N SER A 103 -17.54 -4.55 13.26
CA SER A 103 -17.09 -3.82 14.45
C SER A 103 -18.28 -3.48 15.35
N SER A 104 -18.90 -4.51 15.92
CA SER A 104 -19.59 -4.30 17.16
C SER A 104 -18.57 -3.84 18.19
N SER A 105 -18.65 -2.62 18.62
CA SER A 105 -18.10 -2.06 19.86
C SER A 105 -16.61 -1.72 19.99
N ASN A 106 -15.69 -2.09 19.12
CA ASN A 106 -14.27 -1.74 19.28
C ASN A 106 -13.75 -0.89 18.13
N GLU A 107 -14.22 0.35 18.06
CA GLU A 107 -13.58 1.37 17.22
C GLU A 107 -12.15 1.59 17.73
N ILE A 108 -11.14 1.44 16.86
CA ILE A 108 -9.75 1.68 17.21
C ILE A 108 -9.60 3.17 17.52
N SER A 109 -9.08 3.50 18.70
CA SER A 109 -8.86 4.88 19.08
C SER A 109 -7.75 5.52 18.25
N LYS A 110 -7.77 6.85 18.13
CA LYS A 110 -6.70 7.61 17.48
C LYS A 110 -5.33 7.35 18.10
N ASP A 111 -5.28 7.23 19.42
CA ASP A 111 -4.04 6.90 20.14
C ASP A 111 -3.54 5.49 19.80
N MET A 112 -4.43 4.51 19.69
CA MET A 112 -4.05 3.17 19.28
C MET A 112 -3.56 3.15 17.83
N TYR A 113 -4.17 3.89 16.92
CA TYR A 113 -3.65 4.02 15.55
C TYR A 113 -2.26 4.64 15.52
N ASN A 114 -1.99 5.65 16.35
CA ASN A 114 -0.64 6.21 16.47
C ASN A 114 0.38 5.13 16.83
N LYS A 115 0.06 4.30 17.82
CA LYS A 115 0.94 3.21 18.27
C LYS A 115 1.11 2.11 17.22
N ILE A 116 0.03 1.70 16.56
CA ILE A 116 0.04 0.68 15.50
C ILE A 116 0.92 1.14 14.33
N VAL A 117 0.73 2.36 13.88
CA VAL A 117 1.48 2.93 12.75
C VAL A 117 2.96 3.07 13.09
N GLU A 118 3.29 3.63 14.26
CA GLU A 118 4.69 3.77 14.68
C GLU A 118 5.38 2.43 14.83
N GLU A 119 4.72 1.44 15.43
CA GLU A 119 5.30 0.09 15.57
C GLU A 119 5.64 -0.53 14.22
N TYR A 120 4.71 -0.46 13.26
CA TYR A 120 4.97 -0.99 11.92
C TYR A 120 6.09 -0.24 11.20
N ILE A 121 5.99 1.09 11.14
CA ILE A 121 6.95 1.94 10.44
C ILE A 121 8.36 1.75 11.01
N ASN A 122 8.50 1.80 12.34
CA ASN A 122 9.80 1.69 13.00
C ASN A 122 10.41 0.29 12.82
N THR A 123 9.61 -0.77 12.97
CA THR A 123 10.09 -2.14 12.82
C THR A 123 10.56 -2.41 11.38
N VAL A 124 9.82 -1.96 10.37
CA VAL A 124 10.22 -2.14 8.96
C VAL A 124 11.41 -1.24 8.61
N ASN A 125 11.44 0.01 9.06
CA ASN A 125 12.57 0.91 8.84
C ASN A 125 13.86 0.39 9.48
N ASN A 126 13.80 -0.08 10.70
CA ASN A 126 14.98 -0.61 11.40
C ASN A 126 15.56 -1.82 10.67
N TYR A 127 14.71 -2.70 10.15
CA TYR A 127 15.14 -3.86 9.39
C TYR A 127 15.86 -3.49 8.09
N ASN A 128 15.31 -2.54 7.34
CA ASN A 128 15.88 -2.17 6.04
C ASN A 128 16.95 -1.06 6.13
N GLY A 129 17.29 -0.59 7.34
CA GLY A 129 18.28 0.46 7.56
C GLY A 129 17.91 1.81 6.94
N GLY A 130 16.64 2.09 6.74
CA GLY A 130 16.15 3.31 6.10
C GLY A 130 16.36 3.35 4.58
N LYS A 131 16.73 2.23 3.97
CA LYS A 131 16.99 2.14 2.53
C LYS A 131 15.75 2.44 1.68
N TYR A 132 14.58 2.03 2.14
CA TYR A 132 13.32 2.24 1.44
C TYR A 132 12.40 3.15 2.24
N LYS A 133 11.63 3.97 1.55
CA LYS A 133 10.58 4.77 2.16
C LYS A 133 9.49 3.85 2.72
N VAL A 134 9.19 4.00 4.02
CA VAL A 134 8.08 3.28 4.70
C VAL A 134 7.07 4.31 5.18
N LYS A 135 5.86 4.25 4.66
CA LYS A 135 4.81 5.24 4.86
C LYS A 135 3.44 4.58 4.98
N VAL A 136 2.41 5.40 5.16
CA VAL A 136 1.02 4.96 5.27
C VAL A 136 0.24 5.32 4.00
N TYR A 137 -0.57 4.36 3.53
CA TYR A 137 -1.69 4.62 2.65
C TYR A 137 -2.97 4.70 3.46
N SER A 138 -3.83 5.66 3.13
CA SER A 138 -5.19 5.73 3.68
C SER A 138 -6.12 6.54 2.78
N GLY A 139 -7.41 6.24 2.84
CA GLY A 139 -8.44 7.11 2.29
C GLY A 139 -8.45 8.46 3.01
N ARG A 140 -8.63 9.57 2.27
CA ARG A 140 -8.64 10.93 2.83
C ARG A 140 -9.54 11.05 4.06
N TRP A 141 -10.80 10.62 3.93
CA TRP A 141 -11.75 10.73 5.04
C TRP A 141 -11.28 9.95 6.28
N TYR A 142 -10.77 8.74 6.07
CA TYR A 142 -10.30 7.88 7.14
C TYR A 142 -9.08 8.49 7.85
N ALA A 143 -8.11 8.96 7.07
CA ALA A 143 -6.94 9.62 7.61
C ALA A 143 -7.29 10.86 8.45
N MET A 144 -8.20 11.69 7.96
CA MET A 144 -8.59 12.94 8.66
C MET A 144 -9.44 12.70 9.91
N ASN A 145 -10.27 11.66 9.92
CA ASN A 145 -11.26 11.46 10.99
C ASN A 145 -10.89 10.35 11.98
N LYS A 146 -10.14 9.34 11.56
CA LYS A 146 -9.85 8.15 12.36
C LYS A 146 -8.41 8.06 12.86
N LEU A 147 -7.45 8.58 12.13
CA LEU A 147 -6.05 8.55 12.54
C LEU A 147 -5.74 9.66 13.54
N GLY A 148 -4.90 9.36 14.52
CA GLY A 148 -4.29 10.38 15.38
C GLY A 148 -3.19 11.13 14.64
N GLN A 149 -2.72 12.24 15.22
CA GLN A 149 -1.78 13.14 14.55
C GLN A 149 -0.46 12.44 14.18
N VAL A 150 0.05 11.58 15.04
CA VAL A 150 1.29 10.82 14.78
C VAL A 150 1.13 9.90 13.56
N ALA A 151 0.03 9.13 13.51
CA ALA A 151 -0.28 8.28 12.36
C ALA A 151 -0.48 9.11 11.08
N LYS A 152 -1.19 10.24 11.17
CA LYS A 152 -1.38 11.17 10.04
C LYS A 152 -0.06 11.70 9.47
N ASN A 153 0.93 11.95 10.30
CA ASN A 153 2.25 12.42 9.86
C ASN A 153 3.00 11.39 8.98
N HIS A 154 2.60 10.13 9.03
CA HIS A 154 3.15 9.08 8.18
C HIS A 154 2.34 8.83 6.90
N VAL A 155 1.16 9.42 6.76
CA VAL A 155 0.36 9.31 5.54
C VAL A 155 1.08 10.03 4.41
N ASP A 156 1.32 9.30 3.31
CA ASP A 156 2.03 9.83 2.16
C ASP A 156 1.40 9.38 0.82
N TRP A 157 0.52 8.39 0.89
CA TRP A 157 -0.31 7.94 -0.22
C TRP A 157 -1.78 8.05 0.19
N VAL A 158 -2.53 8.90 -0.50
CA VAL A 158 -3.92 9.24 -0.14
C VAL A 158 -4.87 8.82 -1.25
N ALA A 159 -5.96 8.15 -0.88
CA ALA A 159 -7.06 7.89 -1.80
C ALA A 159 -8.16 8.93 -1.64
N GLU A 160 -8.48 9.58 -2.74
CA GLU A 160 -9.68 10.41 -2.91
C GLU A 160 -10.09 10.37 -4.38
N TYR A 161 -11.21 9.71 -4.68
CA TYR A 161 -11.70 9.55 -6.04
C TYR A 161 -12.48 10.78 -6.49
N ASN A 162 -11.74 11.80 -6.86
CA ASN A 162 -12.26 13.11 -7.23
C ASN A 162 -11.34 13.76 -8.28
N SER A 163 -11.71 14.95 -8.75
CA SER A 163 -10.89 15.76 -9.65
C SER A 163 -9.67 16.41 -8.96
N THR A 164 -9.73 16.56 -7.64
CA THR A 164 -8.67 17.13 -6.80
C THR A 164 -8.59 16.40 -5.47
N CYS A 165 -7.40 16.28 -4.92
CA CYS A 165 -7.22 15.78 -3.56
C CYS A 165 -7.33 16.94 -2.55
N LYS A 166 -8.23 16.78 -1.57
CA LYS A 166 -8.49 17.76 -0.51
C LYS A 166 -7.94 17.31 0.85
N TYR A 167 -6.95 16.41 0.85
CA TYR A 167 -6.27 16.04 2.08
C TYR A 167 -5.50 17.25 2.63
N ASP A 168 -5.59 17.47 3.94
CA ASP A 168 -5.00 18.63 4.63
C ASP A 168 -3.54 18.44 5.05
N GLY A 169 -3.00 17.21 4.93
CA GLY A 169 -1.62 16.87 5.22
C GLY A 169 -0.73 16.86 3.97
N ALA A 170 0.57 16.72 4.18
CA ALA A 170 1.51 16.48 3.09
C ALA A 170 1.33 15.04 2.55
N TYR A 171 1.46 14.88 1.24
CA TYR A 171 1.47 13.57 0.56
C TYR A 171 2.29 13.65 -0.72
N SER A 172 2.85 12.55 -1.14
CA SER A 172 3.59 12.45 -2.41
C SER A 172 2.89 11.59 -3.45
N MET A 173 1.82 10.89 -3.08
CA MET A 173 1.07 10.05 -4.01
C MET A 173 -0.43 10.15 -3.75
N TRP A 174 -1.20 10.30 -4.83
CA TRP A 174 -2.64 10.44 -4.80
C TRP A 174 -3.32 9.39 -5.68
N GLN A 175 -4.06 8.46 -5.06
CA GLN A 175 -4.93 7.52 -5.75
C GLN A 175 -6.25 8.22 -6.10
N TYR A 176 -6.40 8.55 -7.38
CA TYR A 176 -7.51 9.39 -7.83
C TYR A 176 -8.68 8.60 -8.41
N THR A 177 -8.50 7.33 -8.72
CA THR A 177 -9.56 6.45 -9.24
C THR A 177 -9.32 5.00 -8.88
N SER A 178 -10.42 4.26 -8.71
CA SER A 178 -10.47 2.80 -8.62
C SER A 178 -11.12 2.15 -9.85
N LYS A 179 -11.33 2.93 -10.91
CA LYS A 179 -12.02 2.52 -12.13
C LYS A 179 -11.19 2.81 -13.38
N GLY A 180 -9.88 2.76 -13.23
CA GLY A 180 -8.95 2.98 -14.35
C GLY A 180 -8.97 1.82 -15.32
N SER A 181 -8.54 2.07 -16.55
CA SER A 181 -8.29 1.07 -17.57
C SER A 181 -6.87 1.23 -18.08
N ILE A 182 -6.09 0.17 -18.01
CA ILE A 182 -4.66 0.16 -18.34
C ILE A 182 -4.36 -1.04 -19.25
N PRO A 183 -3.60 -0.85 -20.33
CA PRO A 183 -3.17 -1.95 -21.19
C PRO A 183 -2.52 -3.09 -20.38
N GLY A 184 -2.90 -4.31 -20.67
CA GLY A 184 -2.40 -5.50 -19.97
C GLY A 184 -3.17 -5.89 -18.71
N ILE A 185 -4.05 -5.03 -18.19
CA ILE A 185 -4.88 -5.32 -17.00
C ILE A 185 -6.35 -5.40 -17.42
N GLU A 186 -6.98 -6.53 -17.18
CA GLU A 186 -8.42 -6.70 -17.40
C GLU A 186 -9.24 -6.05 -16.29
N GLY A 187 -10.29 -5.32 -16.67
CA GLY A 187 -11.22 -4.69 -15.73
C GLY A 187 -10.66 -3.42 -15.09
N ASN A 188 -11.21 -3.10 -13.93
CA ASN A 188 -10.85 -1.88 -13.21
C ASN A 188 -9.53 -2.05 -12.46
N VAL A 189 -8.75 -0.97 -12.44
CA VAL A 189 -7.50 -0.89 -11.67
C VAL A 189 -7.40 0.48 -11.00
N ASP A 190 -6.80 0.49 -9.83
CA ASP A 190 -6.52 1.69 -9.06
C ASP A 190 -5.32 2.42 -9.67
N ILE A 191 -5.48 3.74 -9.88
CA ILE A 191 -4.43 4.56 -10.48
C ILE A 191 -4.12 5.73 -9.56
N SER A 192 -2.83 5.97 -9.39
CA SER A 192 -2.30 7.09 -8.60
C SER A 192 -1.39 8.00 -9.44
N TYR A 193 -1.32 9.26 -9.02
CA TYR A 193 -0.25 10.18 -9.44
C TYR A 193 0.81 10.28 -8.34
N ILE A 194 2.08 10.15 -8.72
CA ILE A 194 3.21 10.64 -7.92
C ILE A 194 3.34 12.13 -8.23
N MET A 195 3.31 12.94 -7.19
CA MET A 195 3.30 14.40 -7.23
C MET A 195 4.70 14.97 -7.44
#